data_5c91b069a3754b99f314e4c3b16e31a9
#
_entry.id   5c91b069a3754b99f314e4c3b16e31a9
#
_cell.length_a   1.000
_cell.length_b   1.000
_cell.length_c   1.000
_cell.angle_alpha   90.00
_cell.angle_beta   90.00
_cell.angle_gamma   90.00
#
_symmetry.space_group_name_H-M   'P 1'
#
loop_
_entity.id
_entity.type
_entity.pdbx_description
1 polymer ?
#
loop_
_entity_poly.entity_id
_entity_poly.type
_entity_poly.pdbx_seq_one_letter_code
_entity_poly.pdbx_strand_id
1 'polypeptide(L)'
;MKKLLFLLLTSSLQLLTSSAQTPEITSWILNTSGETGYGNIASNVQSVHYTTTDVYVSATCIPGYDIGPWQGNPNTPANQNFVFKITRTPAENTGTKTATGLGHIGVWSNGVSIFNAKDAFSYNSQGIWNQDALPNEGASFDDCLGHPAPNGEYHHHVNPTCLYDDQNSIEHSPIIGYAFDGFPVYGAYGYENSNGTGNIVRMETGYRLRSITDRTTLADGTVLTAGQYGPAINTTYPLGKYIEDYEYVQSLGHLDEYNGRVCVTPEYPSGTYAYFVTVDEDLVPVYPYTIGKYYYGTVPTGNTGPGGGHNTIPGGATEYVNTTGLEEVGSGQWAVGSYPNPTNGIVNLSFSSEFAGQQLTLNVMDAKGAVLIQQQIAATNQAVDLSGYLDGMYLINIADGKGASFNQRIIKNR
;
A
#
# COMPACT_ATOMS: atom_id res chain seq x y z
N MET A 1 -13.65 58.25 45.51
CA MET A 1 -12.65 57.27 45.04
C MET A 1 -13.37 56.05 44.44
N LYS A 2 -13.47 55.99 43.10
CA LYS A 2 -14.09 54.84 42.42
C LYS A 2 -12.99 53.85 42.08
N LYS A 3 -13.07 52.62 42.63
CA LYS A 3 -12.16 51.52 42.27
C LYS A 3 -12.63 50.92 40.97
N LEU A 4 -11.77 50.98 39.93
CA LEU A 4 -11.96 50.34 38.66
C LEU A 4 -11.44 48.90 38.79
N LEU A 5 -12.30 47.90 38.62
CA LEU A 5 -11.95 46.49 38.65
C LEU A 5 -11.64 46.05 37.20
N PHE A 6 -10.36 45.78 36.91
CA PHE A 6 -9.95 45.21 35.63
C PHE A 6 -10.17 43.72 35.67
N LEU A 7 -11.11 43.20 34.86
CA LEU A 7 -11.31 41.78 34.63
C LEU A 7 -10.35 41.36 33.49
N LEU A 8 -9.29 40.62 33.81
CA LEU A 8 -8.47 39.95 32.79
C LEU A 8 -9.20 38.71 32.29
N LEU A 9 -9.74 38.79 31.09
CA LEU A 9 -10.16 37.59 30.35
C LEU A 9 -8.90 36.90 29.79
N THR A 10 -8.48 35.82 30.41
CA THR A 10 -7.52 34.90 29.81
C THR A 10 -8.25 33.99 28.83
N SER A 11 -8.20 34.29 27.52
CA SER A 11 -8.61 33.36 26.50
C SER A 11 -7.54 32.26 26.39
N SER A 12 -7.87 31.04 26.85
CA SER A 12 -7.04 29.88 26.57
C SER A 12 -7.19 29.53 25.10
N LEU A 13 -6.18 29.87 24.31
CA LEU A 13 -6.04 29.40 22.93
C LEU A 13 -5.73 27.88 23.00
N GLN A 14 -6.74 27.04 22.83
CA GLN A 14 -6.51 25.62 22.60
C GLN A 14 -5.96 25.47 21.18
N LEU A 15 -4.67 25.24 21.08
CA LEU A 15 -4.06 24.72 19.87
C LEU A 15 -4.65 23.31 19.62
N LEU A 16 -5.61 23.23 18.71
CA LEU A 16 -6.00 21.95 18.11
C LEU A 16 -4.80 21.48 17.29
N THR A 17 -4.00 20.61 17.86
CA THR A 17 -3.00 19.86 17.08
C THR A 17 -3.77 18.85 16.25
N SER A 18 -4.01 19.16 14.97
CA SER A 18 -4.35 18.16 13.98
C SER A 18 -3.14 17.21 13.88
N SER A 19 -3.21 16.06 14.52
CA SER A 19 -2.24 15.01 14.26
C SER A 19 -2.51 14.48 12.85
N ALA A 20 -1.50 14.56 11.98
CA ALA A 20 -1.56 13.89 10.68
C ALA A 20 -1.97 12.42 10.91
N GLN A 21 -2.90 11.93 10.08
CA GLN A 21 -3.33 10.54 10.18
C GLN A 21 -2.17 9.62 9.81
N THR A 22 -2.09 8.47 10.46
CA THR A 22 -1.00 7.51 10.30
C THR A 22 -1.10 6.74 8.98
N PRO A 23 0.03 6.25 8.45
CA PRO A 23 0.08 5.63 7.11
C PRO A 23 -0.90 4.48 6.92
N GLU A 24 -1.16 3.67 7.94
CA GLU A 24 -2.11 2.56 7.86
C GLU A 24 -3.56 3.00 7.64
N ILE A 25 -3.86 4.29 7.84
CA ILE A 25 -5.17 4.88 7.52
C ILE A 25 -5.15 5.48 6.09
N THR A 26 -4.04 6.07 5.66
CA THR A 26 -3.98 6.97 4.50
C THR A 26 -3.43 6.34 3.22
N SER A 27 -2.77 5.16 3.30
CA SER A 27 -2.08 4.54 2.16
C SER A 27 -3.01 3.79 1.18
N TRP A 28 -4.32 3.89 1.35
CA TRP A 28 -5.28 3.13 0.54
C TRP A 28 -5.71 3.89 -0.71
N ILE A 29 -5.84 3.16 -1.82
CA ILE A 29 -6.40 3.67 -3.07
C ILE A 29 -7.93 3.59 -2.98
N LEU A 30 -8.54 4.69 -2.51
CA LEU A 30 -9.98 4.78 -2.36
C LEU A 30 -10.69 5.00 -3.70
N ASN A 31 -11.76 4.28 -3.93
CA ASN A 31 -12.68 4.53 -5.04
C ASN A 31 -13.64 5.67 -4.72
N THR A 32 -13.18 6.89 -4.88
CA THR A 32 -13.97 8.11 -4.62
C THR A 32 -14.81 8.56 -5.81
N SER A 33 -14.50 8.09 -7.02
CA SER A 33 -15.16 8.47 -8.28
C SER A 33 -16.25 7.49 -8.73
N GLY A 34 -16.38 6.32 -8.06
CA GLY A 34 -17.29 5.26 -8.46
C GLY A 34 -16.79 4.45 -9.66
N GLU A 35 -15.48 4.42 -9.88
CA GLU A 35 -14.86 3.67 -10.97
C GLU A 35 -15.12 2.16 -10.83
N THR A 36 -15.24 1.51 -11.99
CA THR A 36 -15.39 0.07 -12.07
C THR A 36 -14.17 -0.56 -12.74
N GLY A 37 -13.76 -1.72 -12.23
CA GLY A 37 -12.77 -2.57 -12.86
C GLY A 37 -13.43 -3.75 -13.60
N TYR A 38 -12.80 -4.90 -13.55
CA TYR A 38 -13.25 -6.12 -14.22
C TYR A 38 -14.74 -6.42 -13.94
N GLY A 39 -15.47 -6.77 -14.99
CA GLY A 39 -16.88 -7.15 -14.89
C GLY A 39 -17.83 -6.05 -14.44
N ASN A 40 -17.45 -4.78 -14.57
CA ASN A 40 -18.18 -3.61 -14.04
C ASN A 40 -18.38 -3.65 -12.51
N ILE A 41 -17.51 -4.34 -11.79
CA ILE A 41 -17.50 -4.34 -10.33
C ILE A 41 -16.76 -3.08 -9.86
N ALA A 42 -17.25 -2.43 -8.81
CA ALA A 42 -16.56 -1.29 -8.22
C ALA A 42 -15.11 -1.66 -7.88
N SER A 43 -14.14 -0.83 -8.31
CA SER A 43 -12.72 -1.12 -8.17
C SER A 43 -12.15 -0.61 -6.84
N ASN A 44 -10.99 -1.14 -6.46
CA ASN A 44 -10.19 -0.65 -5.35
C ASN A 44 -10.87 -0.74 -3.96
N VAL A 45 -10.41 0.07 -3.02
CA VAL A 45 -10.95 0.17 -1.66
C VAL A 45 -12.21 1.03 -1.67
N GLN A 46 -13.29 0.51 -1.09
CA GLN A 46 -14.60 1.18 -1.06
C GLN A 46 -14.74 2.15 0.11
N SER A 47 -14.19 1.79 1.26
CA SER A 47 -14.13 2.66 2.44
C SER A 47 -13.02 2.21 3.38
N VAL A 48 -12.52 3.14 4.16
CA VAL A 48 -11.58 2.89 5.26
C VAL A 48 -12.20 3.46 6.54
N HIS A 49 -12.33 2.62 7.54
CA HIS A 49 -12.78 3.04 8.87
C HIS A 49 -11.67 2.73 9.87
N TYR A 50 -11.55 3.53 10.92
CA TYR A 50 -10.55 3.29 11.94
C TYR A 50 -11.05 3.55 13.35
N THR A 51 -10.43 2.86 14.27
CA THR A 51 -10.54 3.06 15.71
C THR A 51 -9.18 3.51 16.27
N THR A 52 -9.02 3.55 17.57
CA THR A 52 -7.71 3.78 18.20
C THR A 52 -6.74 2.61 18.00
N THR A 53 -7.24 1.40 17.73
CA THR A 53 -6.44 0.16 17.66
C THR A 53 -6.36 -0.48 16.28
N ASP A 54 -7.36 -0.28 15.44
CA ASP A 54 -7.49 -1.00 14.19
C ASP A 54 -8.00 -0.12 13.05
N VAL A 55 -7.60 -0.48 11.82
CA VAL A 55 -8.14 0.04 10.56
C VAL A 55 -8.95 -1.06 9.90
N TYR A 56 -10.09 -0.73 9.36
CA TYR A 56 -11.01 -1.63 8.63
C TYR A 56 -11.07 -1.17 7.18
N VAL A 57 -10.66 -2.03 6.27
CA VAL A 57 -10.53 -1.74 4.83
C VAL A 57 -11.58 -2.54 4.07
N SER A 58 -12.61 -1.86 3.57
CA SER A 58 -13.66 -2.48 2.76
C SER A 58 -13.22 -2.51 1.29
N ALA A 59 -13.16 -3.68 0.68
CA ALA A 59 -12.66 -3.85 -0.68
C ALA A 59 -13.44 -4.92 -1.45
N THR A 60 -13.54 -4.74 -2.76
CA THR A 60 -14.13 -5.72 -3.68
C THR A 60 -13.15 -6.81 -4.10
N CYS A 61 -11.86 -6.60 -3.88
CA CYS A 61 -10.76 -7.41 -4.42
C CYS A 61 -10.60 -7.31 -5.94
N ILE A 62 -11.13 -6.24 -6.55
CA ILE A 62 -10.99 -5.92 -7.98
C ILE A 62 -10.18 -4.62 -8.09
N PRO A 63 -9.04 -4.60 -8.83
CA PRO A 63 -8.25 -3.38 -9.01
C PRO A 63 -8.90 -2.42 -10.01
N GLY A 64 -8.40 -1.18 -10.04
CA GLY A 64 -8.82 -0.16 -10.99
C GLY A 64 -8.13 -0.24 -12.35
N TYR A 65 -7.08 -1.06 -12.49
CA TYR A 65 -6.41 -1.34 -13.76
C TYR A 65 -7.00 -2.57 -14.44
N ASP A 66 -6.77 -2.69 -15.76
CA ASP A 66 -7.22 -3.86 -16.54
C ASP A 66 -6.52 -5.13 -16.08
N ILE A 67 -7.28 -6.22 -15.95
CA ILE A 67 -6.80 -7.54 -15.51
C ILE A 67 -7.26 -8.64 -16.47
N GLY A 68 -6.48 -9.72 -16.53
CA GLY A 68 -6.69 -10.81 -17.50
C GLY A 68 -6.10 -10.49 -18.88
N PRO A 69 -6.21 -11.42 -19.86
CA PRO A 69 -6.79 -12.75 -19.73
C PRO A 69 -5.86 -13.72 -18.97
N TRP A 70 -6.44 -14.78 -18.39
CA TRP A 70 -5.72 -15.80 -17.64
C TRP A 70 -5.65 -17.10 -18.44
N GLN A 71 -4.51 -17.38 -19.03
CA GLN A 71 -4.34 -18.58 -19.85
C GLN A 71 -4.37 -19.85 -18.98
N GLY A 72 -5.30 -20.75 -19.27
CA GLY A 72 -5.43 -22.01 -18.55
C GLY A 72 -6.11 -21.94 -17.18
N ASN A 73 -6.45 -20.76 -16.69
CA ASN A 73 -7.24 -20.58 -15.46
C ASN A 73 -8.72 -20.36 -15.82
N PRO A 74 -9.64 -21.26 -15.43
CA PRO A 74 -11.06 -21.15 -15.76
C PRO A 74 -11.83 -20.19 -14.83
N ASN A 75 -11.20 -19.68 -13.78
CA ASN A 75 -11.87 -18.88 -12.78
C ASN A 75 -12.10 -17.45 -13.27
N THR A 76 -13.07 -16.78 -12.68
CA THR A 76 -13.46 -15.40 -13.03
C THR A 76 -13.47 -14.55 -11.76
N PRO A 77 -12.85 -13.37 -11.76
CA PRO A 77 -12.90 -12.47 -10.62
C PRO A 77 -14.32 -12.07 -10.24
N ALA A 78 -14.58 -11.99 -8.95
CA ALA A 78 -15.86 -11.62 -8.39
C ALA A 78 -15.67 -10.71 -7.18
N ASN A 79 -16.67 -9.88 -6.90
CA ASN A 79 -16.67 -9.05 -5.69
C ASN A 79 -16.63 -9.93 -4.44
N GLN A 80 -15.58 -9.81 -3.66
CA GLN A 80 -15.39 -10.57 -2.42
C GLN A 80 -16.06 -9.91 -1.21
N ASN A 81 -16.43 -8.64 -1.28
CA ASN A 81 -16.99 -7.88 -0.17
C ASN A 81 -16.14 -7.99 1.11
N PHE A 82 -14.83 -7.91 0.97
CA PHE A 82 -13.91 -7.98 2.09
C PHE A 82 -14.02 -6.76 3.00
N VAL A 83 -13.82 -7.00 4.29
CA VAL A 83 -13.50 -6.01 5.31
C VAL A 83 -12.28 -6.53 6.04
N PHE A 84 -11.09 -6.15 5.60
CA PHE A 84 -9.84 -6.51 6.26
C PHE A 84 -9.61 -5.63 7.50
N LYS A 85 -9.02 -6.21 8.53
CA LYS A 85 -8.69 -5.52 9.77
C LYS A 85 -7.18 -5.46 9.94
N ILE A 86 -6.62 -4.26 9.98
CA ILE A 86 -5.17 -4.02 10.16
C ILE A 86 -4.97 -3.35 11.52
N THR A 87 -4.10 -3.94 12.36
CA THR A 87 -3.78 -3.33 13.65
C THR A 87 -2.94 -2.06 13.47
N ARG A 88 -3.22 -1.04 14.25
CA ARG A 88 -2.47 0.23 14.28
C ARG A 88 -1.26 0.20 15.21
N THR A 89 -1.10 -0.88 15.96
CA THR A 89 0.00 -1.08 16.90
C THR A 89 0.67 -2.43 16.64
N PRO A 90 1.23 -2.64 15.41
CA PRO A 90 1.91 -3.88 15.10
C PRO A 90 3.10 -4.08 16.04
N ALA A 91 3.31 -5.32 16.47
CA ALA A 91 4.38 -5.67 17.38
C ALA A 91 5.02 -7.01 16.98
N GLU A 92 6.33 -7.12 17.17
CA GLU A 92 7.02 -8.38 16.97
C GLU A 92 6.37 -9.51 17.78
N ASN A 93 6.16 -10.66 17.16
CA ASN A 93 5.80 -11.87 17.87
C ASN A 93 7.09 -12.53 18.38
N THR A 94 7.41 -12.36 19.66
CA THR A 94 8.58 -12.95 20.30
C THR A 94 8.37 -14.42 20.73
N GLY A 95 7.16 -14.95 20.57
CA GLY A 95 6.81 -16.35 20.78
C GLY A 95 6.92 -17.20 19.53
N THR A 96 6.07 -18.22 19.44
CA THR A 96 5.98 -19.06 18.24
C THR A 96 5.42 -18.22 17.10
N LYS A 97 6.18 -18.08 16.02
CA LYS A 97 5.77 -17.31 14.83
C LYS A 97 4.57 -17.95 14.16
N THR A 98 3.67 -17.12 13.65
CA THR A 98 2.51 -17.56 12.88
C THR A 98 2.91 -17.84 11.45
N ALA A 99 2.66 -19.03 10.94
CA ALA A 99 2.92 -19.36 9.53
C ALA A 99 1.95 -18.62 8.60
N THR A 100 2.45 -18.18 7.45
CA THR A 100 1.61 -17.71 6.36
C THR A 100 0.89 -18.91 5.73
N GLY A 101 -0.44 -18.92 5.80
CA GLY A 101 -1.29 -20.01 5.31
C GLY A 101 -1.60 -19.92 3.82
N LEU A 102 -2.46 -20.81 3.33
CA LEU A 102 -3.11 -20.64 2.03
C LEU A 102 -4.20 -19.58 2.11
N GLY A 103 -4.52 -18.96 0.96
CA GLY A 103 -5.40 -17.81 0.86
C GLY A 103 -4.65 -16.51 1.18
N HIS A 104 -5.40 -15.46 1.45
CA HIS A 104 -4.81 -14.14 1.68
C HIS A 104 -4.02 -14.07 2.99
N ILE A 105 -2.84 -13.47 2.89
CA ILE A 105 -1.90 -13.22 4.00
C ILE A 105 -1.65 -11.73 4.23
N GLY A 106 -2.22 -10.89 3.39
CA GLY A 106 -2.14 -9.45 3.42
C GLY A 106 -3.09 -8.86 2.39
N VAL A 107 -3.06 -7.55 2.28
CA VAL A 107 -3.89 -6.79 1.34
C VAL A 107 -3.08 -5.66 0.71
N TRP A 108 -3.13 -5.56 -0.60
CA TRP A 108 -2.54 -4.45 -1.34
C TRP A 108 -3.31 -3.15 -1.10
N SER A 109 -2.68 -2.02 -1.34
CA SER A 109 -3.28 -0.69 -1.13
C SER A 109 -4.54 -0.44 -1.96
N ASN A 110 -4.75 -1.19 -3.04
CA ASN A 110 -5.98 -1.19 -3.84
C ASN A 110 -7.02 -2.23 -3.39
N GLY A 111 -6.82 -2.90 -2.26
CA GLY A 111 -7.75 -3.87 -1.71
C GLY A 111 -7.70 -5.28 -2.32
N VAL A 112 -6.76 -5.53 -3.23
CA VAL A 112 -6.52 -6.87 -3.80
C VAL A 112 -5.73 -7.72 -2.80
N SER A 113 -5.97 -9.02 -2.78
CA SER A 113 -5.34 -9.96 -1.85
C SER A 113 -3.87 -10.23 -2.16
N ILE A 114 -3.04 -10.30 -1.11
CA ILE A 114 -1.68 -10.85 -1.16
C ILE A 114 -1.76 -12.32 -0.76
N PHE A 115 -1.31 -13.22 -1.63
CA PHE A 115 -1.11 -14.62 -1.29
C PHE A 115 0.39 -14.90 -1.04
N ASN A 116 0.70 -15.95 -0.29
CA ASN A 116 2.09 -16.34 -0.08
C ASN A 116 2.68 -17.05 -1.32
N ALA A 117 3.97 -17.36 -1.30
CA ALA A 117 4.65 -18.07 -2.38
C ALA A 117 4.11 -19.48 -2.65
N LYS A 118 3.31 -20.03 -1.75
CA LYS A 118 2.84 -21.41 -1.83
C LYS A 118 1.57 -21.53 -2.64
N ASP A 119 1.57 -22.42 -3.62
CA ASP A 119 0.39 -22.95 -4.30
C ASP A 119 -0.42 -23.88 -3.37
N ALA A 120 -1.67 -24.14 -3.74
CA ALA A 120 -2.56 -25.07 -3.01
C ALA A 120 -2.07 -26.52 -2.97
N PHE A 121 -1.14 -26.91 -3.83
CA PHE A 121 -0.71 -28.30 -3.99
C PHE A 121 0.64 -28.59 -3.32
N SER A 122 0.81 -29.85 -2.95
CA SER A 122 2.09 -30.38 -2.51
C SER A 122 2.35 -31.74 -3.14
N TYR A 123 3.62 -32.14 -3.21
CA TYR A 123 3.97 -33.46 -3.75
C TYR A 123 3.28 -34.56 -2.95
N ASN A 124 2.58 -35.45 -3.67
CA ASN A 124 1.74 -36.53 -3.12
C ASN A 124 0.70 -36.04 -2.08
N SER A 125 0.30 -34.78 -2.12
CA SER A 125 -0.68 -34.16 -1.19
C SER A 125 -0.30 -34.30 0.29
N GLN A 126 0.99 -34.35 0.60
CA GLN A 126 1.49 -34.57 1.97
C GLN A 126 1.73 -33.28 2.77
N GLY A 127 1.70 -32.10 2.13
CA GLY A 127 1.99 -30.82 2.78
C GLY A 127 3.45 -30.66 3.23
N ILE A 128 4.38 -31.46 2.69
CA ILE A 128 5.82 -31.43 3.04
C ILE A 128 6.59 -30.68 1.96
N TRP A 129 6.42 -31.05 0.70
CA TRP A 129 7.01 -30.39 -0.46
C TRP A 129 5.90 -29.61 -1.16
N ASN A 130 5.74 -28.36 -0.76
CA ASN A 130 4.68 -27.50 -1.26
C ASN A 130 5.13 -26.82 -2.56
N GLN A 131 4.28 -26.84 -3.57
CA GLN A 131 4.58 -26.19 -4.85
C GLN A 131 4.78 -24.67 -4.64
N ASP A 132 5.77 -24.12 -5.32
CA ASP A 132 5.96 -22.69 -5.45
C ASP A 132 5.01 -22.17 -6.54
N ALA A 133 4.21 -21.15 -6.24
CA ALA A 133 3.17 -20.65 -7.13
C ALA A 133 3.76 -20.15 -8.47
N LEU A 134 4.86 -19.38 -8.44
CA LEU A 134 5.41 -18.80 -9.66
C LEU A 134 5.78 -19.85 -10.73
N PRO A 135 6.59 -20.89 -10.46
CA PRO A 135 6.92 -21.91 -11.46
C PRO A 135 5.78 -22.89 -11.75
N ASN A 136 4.71 -22.92 -10.98
CA ASN A 136 3.59 -23.84 -11.17
C ASN A 136 2.36 -23.18 -11.77
N GLU A 137 2.06 -21.94 -11.40
CA GLU A 137 0.85 -21.20 -11.79
C GLU A 137 1.17 -19.96 -12.67
N GLY A 138 2.43 -19.53 -12.75
CA GLY A 138 2.82 -18.29 -13.42
C GLY A 138 2.37 -18.19 -14.88
N ALA A 139 2.20 -19.34 -15.57
CA ALA A 139 1.63 -19.36 -16.91
C ALA A 139 0.18 -18.88 -16.98
N SER A 140 -0.53 -18.87 -15.85
CA SER A 140 -1.91 -18.38 -15.72
C SER A 140 -2.00 -16.96 -15.14
N PHE A 141 -0.88 -16.31 -14.86
CA PHE A 141 -0.89 -14.91 -14.45
C PHE A 141 -1.16 -14.00 -15.64
N ASP A 142 -1.86 -12.91 -15.41
CA ASP A 142 -2.02 -11.85 -16.41
C ASP A 142 -0.78 -10.92 -16.47
N ASP A 143 -0.86 -9.86 -17.29
CA ASP A 143 0.24 -8.91 -17.44
C ASP A 143 0.57 -8.14 -16.14
N CYS A 144 -0.37 -8.12 -15.18
CA CYS A 144 -0.19 -7.54 -13.85
C CYS A 144 0.34 -8.55 -12.82
N LEU A 145 0.66 -9.78 -13.24
CA LEU A 145 1.13 -10.91 -12.43
C LEU A 145 0.12 -11.39 -11.38
N GLY A 146 -1.18 -11.25 -11.68
CA GLY A 146 -2.27 -11.74 -10.84
C GLY A 146 -3.18 -12.72 -11.56
N HIS A 147 -3.99 -13.45 -10.80
CA HIS A 147 -5.02 -14.33 -11.32
C HIS A 147 -6.15 -14.59 -10.30
N PRO A 148 -7.35 -15.07 -10.74
CA PRO A 148 -8.44 -15.39 -9.82
C PRO A 148 -8.35 -16.81 -9.26
N ALA A 149 -8.60 -16.96 -7.95
CA ALA A 149 -8.83 -18.23 -7.28
C ALA A 149 -10.22 -18.80 -7.64
N PRO A 150 -10.52 -20.08 -7.30
CA PRO A 150 -11.82 -20.71 -7.61
C PRO A 150 -13.04 -19.99 -7.06
N ASN A 151 -12.91 -19.23 -5.95
CA ASN A 151 -13.97 -18.40 -5.38
C ASN A 151 -14.11 -17.01 -6.04
N GLY A 152 -13.29 -16.72 -7.06
CA GLY A 152 -13.26 -15.42 -7.73
C GLY A 152 -12.41 -14.37 -7.04
N GLU A 153 -11.59 -14.73 -6.05
CA GLU A 153 -10.66 -13.83 -5.39
C GLU A 153 -9.45 -13.57 -6.29
N TYR A 154 -9.37 -12.36 -6.86
CA TYR A 154 -8.19 -11.94 -7.62
C TYR A 154 -7.04 -11.64 -6.66
N HIS A 155 -5.85 -12.18 -6.95
CA HIS A 155 -4.72 -12.08 -6.03
C HIS A 155 -3.38 -12.12 -6.77
N HIS A 156 -2.32 -11.72 -6.05
CA HIS A 156 -0.93 -11.86 -6.48
C HIS A 156 -0.16 -12.69 -5.47
N HIS A 157 0.65 -13.62 -5.97
CA HIS A 157 1.69 -14.31 -5.19
C HIS A 157 3.00 -13.54 -5.20
N VAL A 158 3.19 -12.67 -6.18
CA VAL A 158 4.43 -11.96 -6.51
C VAL A 158 4.21 -10.45 -6.59
N ASN A 159 5.21 -9.71 -7.07
CA ASN A 159 5.16 -8.26 -7.27
C ASN A 159 3.94 -7.84 -8.12
N PRO A 160 3.05 -6.94 -7.62
CA PRO A 160 1.89 -6.45 -8.37
C PRO A 160 2.31 -5.33 -9.33
N THR A 161 2.87 -5.66 -10.48
CA THR A 161 3.51 -4.73 -11.42
C THR A 161 2.64 -3.55 -11.88
N CYS A 162 1.30 -3.72 -11.90
CA CYS A 162 0.36 -2.65 -12.29
C CYS A 162 -0.04 -1.73 -11.12
N LEU A 163 0.38 -2.02 -9.89
CA LEU A 163 -0.04 -1.27 -8.71
C LEU A 163 0.81 -0.02 -8.46
N TYR A 164 2.09 -0.08 -8.80
CA TYR A 164 3.04 1.01 -8.56
C TYR A 164 4.13 1.00 -9.64
N ASP A 165 4.93 2.05 -9.72
CA ASP A 165 6.09 2.10 -10.63
C ASP A 165 7.26 1.30 -10.02
N ASP A 166 7.38 0.04 -10.43
CA ASP A 166 8.44 -0.87 -9.99
C ASP A 166 9.79 -0.66 -10.70
N GLN A 167 9.84 0.24 -11.68
CA GLN A 167 11.07 0.64 -12.37
C GLN A 167 11.74 1.87 -11.73
N ASN A 168 11.05 2.56 -10.81
CA ASN A 168 11.59 3.74 -10.15
C ASN A 168 12.64 3.35 -9.10
N SER A 169 13.89 3.20 -9.54
CA SER A 169 15.03 2.84 -8.70
C SER A 169 15.72 4.02 -8.00
N ILE A 170 15.24 5.24 -8.18
CA ILE A 170 15.86 6.46 -7.63
C ILE A 170 15.17 6.97 -6.38
N GLU A 171 13.99 6.45 -6.06
CA GLU A 171 13.21 6.79 -4.89
C GLU A 171 12.89 5.54 -4.05
N HIS A 172 12.69 5.73 -2.75
CA HIS A 172 12.15 4.67 -1.90
C HIS A 172 10.75 4.30 -2.40
N SER A 173 10.53 3.01 -2.64
CA SER A 173 9.20 2.55 -3.07
C SER A 173 8.13 2.95 -2.06
N PRO A 174 6.89 3.22 -2.50
CA PRO A 174 5.78 3.53 -1.60
C PRO A 174 5.32 2.30 -0.81
N ILE A 175 4.49 2.53 0.21
CA ILE A 175 3.66 1.47 0.79
C ILE A 175 2.69 1.01 -0.29
N ILE A 176 2.77 -0.27 -0.65
CA ILE A 176 1.88 -0.91 -1.63
C ILE A 176 0.87 -1.87 -0.98
N GLY A 177 0.97 -2.10 0.33
CA GLY A 177 0.04 -2.94 1.06
C GLY A 177 0.38 -3.10 2.53
N TYR A 178 -0.36 -3.98 3.19
CA TYR A 178 -0.15 -4.36 4.59
C TYR A 178 -0.26 -5.88 4.75
N ALA A 179 0.67 -6.46 5.49
CA ALA A 179 0.56 -7.82 6.00
C ALA A 179 -0.46 -7.88 7.15
N PHE A 180 -1.04 -9.04 7.41
CA PHE A 180 -2.08 -9.13 8.45
C PHE A 180 -1.54 -9.09 9.89
N ASP A 181 -0.25 -9.03 10.09
CA ASP A 181 0.35 -8.65 11.38
C ASP A 181 0.44 -7.13 11.58
N GLY A 182 -0.02 -6.35 10.60
CA GLY A 182 -0.14 -4.89 10.64
C GLY A 182 1.08 -4.13 10.13
N PHE A 183 2.15 -4.81 9.76
CA PHE A 183 3.33 -4.15 9.18
C PHE A 183 3.15 -3.85 7.69
N PRO A 184 3.70 -2.70 7.22
CA PRO A 184 3.60 -2.30 5.83
C PRO A 184 4.40 -3.22 4.90
N VAL A 185 3.90 -3.36 3.66
CA VAL A 185 4.59 -3.97 2.54
C VAL A 185 4.95 -2.87 1.55
N TYR A 186 6.24 -2.77 1.23
CA TYR A 186 6.77 -1.81 0.27
C TYR A 186 7.06 -2.46 -1.08
N GLY A 187 7.18 -1.63 -2.10
CA GLY A 187 7.74 -2.06 -3.38
C GLY A 187 9.22 -2.46 -3.25
N ALA A 188 9.90 -2.67 -4.39
CA ALA A 188 11.19 -3.35 -4.44
C ALA A 188 12.38 -2.51 -3.94
N TYR A 189 12.25 -1.19 -3.78
CA TYR A 189 13.38 -0.30 -3.49
C TYR A 189 13.26 0.35 -2.11
N GLY A 190 14.36 0.41 -1.39
CA GLY A 190 14.44 1.04 -0.07
C GLY A 190 15.80 1.68 0.19
N TYR A 191 15.97 2.34 1.31
CA TYR A 191 17.26 2.87 1.70
C TYR A 191 18.28 1.74 1.89
N GLU A 192 19.51 1.92 1.43
CA GLU A 192 20.61 0.98 1.63
C GLU A 192 20.79 0.63 3.12
N ASN A 193 20.87 1.65 3.96
CA ASN A 193 21.02 1.46 5.40
C ASN A 193 19.65 1.48 6.11
N SER A 194 19.49 0.62 7.09
CA SER A 194 18.25 0.52 7.87
C SER A 194 17.90 1.76 8.68
N ASN A 195 18.82 2.68 8.88
CA ASN A 195 18.60 3.96 9.56
C ASN A 195 18.09 5.08 8.63
N GLY A 196 17.73 4.76 7.38
CA GLY A 196 17.20 5.75 6.41
C GLY A 196 18.27 6.55 5.69
N THR A 197 19.53 6.11 5.70
CA THR A 197 20.65 6.75 5.01
C THR A 197 21.21 5.86 3.89
N GLY A 198 22.12 6.41 3.10
CA GLY A 198 22.70 5.73 1.94
C GLY A 198 21.89 5.97 0.68
N ASN A 199 22.19 5.18 -0.36
CA ASN A 199 21.49 5.24 -1.63
C ASN A 199 20.12 4.53 -1.53
N ILE A 200 19.28 4.74 -2.53
CA ILE A 200 18.16 3.83 -2.79
C ILE A 200 18.71 2.62 -3.51
N VAL A 201 18.37 1.43 -3.02
CA VAL A 201 18.82 0.16 -3.58
C VAL A 201 17.64 -0.81 -3.66
N ARG A 202 17.73 -1.75 -4.59
CA ARG A 202 16.81 -2.87 -4.66
C ARG A 202 16.98 -3.76 -3.42
N MET A 203 15.87 -4.07 -2.75
CA MET A 203 15.89 -4.93 -1.56
C MET A 203 16.08 -6.39 -1.97
N GLU A 204 17.17 -6.97 -1.54
CA GLU A 204 17.52 -8.35 -1.84
C GLU A 204 17.06 -9.28 -0.73
N THR A 205 16.47 -10.41 -1.14
CA THR A 205 16.07 -11.46 -0.20
C THR A 205 17.26 -12.17 0.44
N GLY A 206 17.09 -12.66 1.65
CA GLY A 206 18.05 -13.58 2.29
C GLY A 206 17.87 -15.04 1.87
N TYR A 207 16.98 -15.34 0.91
CA TYR A 207 16.75 -16.70 0.44
C TYR A 207 17.53 -17.02 -0.84
N ARG A 208 17.94 -18.28 -0.96
CA ARG A 208 18.55 -18.85 -2.16
C ARG A 208 18.08 -20.29 -2.37
N LEU A 209 18.27 -20.82 -3.56
CA LEU A 209 18.14 -22.25 -3.82
C LEU A 209 19.16 -23.04 -3.00
N ARG A 210 18.71 -24.13 -2.40
CA ARG A 210 19.55 -25.07 -1.67
C ARG A 210 20.50 -25.80 -2.63
N SER A 211 21.72 -26.08 -2.15
CA SER A 211 22.66 -26.92 -2.90
C SER A 211 22.42 -28.40 -2.53
N ILE A 212 21.36 -28.99 -3.07
CA ILE A 212 20.95 -30.37 -2.80
C ILE A 212 20.85 -31.17 -4.11
N THR A 213 21.13 -32.48 -4.02
CA THR A 213 21.01 -33.44 -5.12
C THR A 213 19.73 -34.28 -5.04
N ASP A 214 19.11 -34.28 -3.88
CA ASP A 214 17.84 -34.99 -3.62
C ASP A 214 17.01 -34.23 -2.56
N ARG A 215 15.75 -34.60 -2.41
CA ARG A 215 14.80 -33.98 -1.50
C ARG A 215 14.50 -34.90 -0.32
N THR A 216 15.53 -35.24 0.45
CA THR A 216 15.45 -36.13 1.62
C THR A 216 15.53 -35.40 2.96
N THR A 217 15.88 -34.11 2.93
CA THR A 217 15.97 -33.25 4.11
C THR A 217 15.28 -31.89 3.86
N LEU A 218 14.76 -31.26 4.91
CA LEU A 218 14.26 -29.88 4.85
C LEU A 218 15.39 -28.87 5.13
N ALA A 219 15.13 -27.58 4.88
CA ALA A 219 16.12 -26.52 5.06
C ALA A 219 16.54 -26.33 6.55
N ASP A 220 15.71 -26.68 7.50
CA ASP A 220 15.98 -26.66 8.93
C ASP A 220 16.82 -27.86 9.42
N GLY A 221 17.25 -28.73 8.50
CA GLY A 221 18.01 -29.93 8.82
C GLY A 221 17.17 -31.16 9.18
N THR A 222 15.84 -31.07 9.17
CA THR A 222 14.96 -32.21 9.42
C THR A 222 15.18 -33.29 8.38
N VAL A 223 15.59 -34.48 8.84
CA VAL A 223 15.75 -35.67 7.99
C VAL A 223 14.39 -36.34 7.81
N LEU A 224 13.97 -36.52 6.58
CA LEU A 224 12.69 -37.13 6.23
C LEU A 224 12.77 -38.66 6.16
N THR A 225 11.65 -39.34 6.32
CA THR A 225 11.51 -40.77 6.04
C THR A 225 11.25 -40.99 4.54
N ALA A 226 11.52 -42.18 4.04
CA ALA A 226 11.36 -42.51 2.60
C ALA A 226 9.99 -42.16 2.03
N GLY A 227 8.91 -42.31 2.81
CA GLY A 227 7.55 -41.91 2.41
C GLY A 227 7.31 -40.38 2.34
N GLN A 228 8.22 -39.58 2.88
CA GLN A 228 8.14 -38.13 2.95
C GLN A 228 9.09 -37.43 1.97
N TYR A 229 9.91 -38.20 1.26
CA TYR A 229 10.84 -37.65 0.28
C TYR A 229 10.11 -36.90 -0.83
N GLY A 230 10.68 -35.81 -1.25
CA GLY A 230 10.24 -35.10 -2.44
C GLY A 230 10.62 -35.87 -3.72
N PRO A 231 10.13 -35.45 -4.87
CA PRO A 231 10.49 -36.07 -6.15
C PRO A 231 11.96 -35.86 -6.46
N ALA A 232 12.55 -36.79 -7.22
CA ALA A 232 13.91 -36.65 -7.73
C ALA A 232 14.06 -35.37 -8.54
N ILE A 233 15.18 -34.65 -8.35
CA ILE A 233 15.48 -33.44 -9.09
C ILE A 233 15.78 -33.82 -10.55
N ASN A 234 14.98 -33.31 -11.48
CA ASN A 234 15.08 -33.56 -12.91
C ASN A 234 14.33 -32.46 -13.69
N THR A 235 14.18 -32.60 -15.00
CA THR A 235 13.48 -31.64 -15.86
C THR A 235 11.99 -31.47 -15.55
N THR A 236 11.32 -32.47 -14.99
CA THR A 236 9.90 -32.40 -14.56
C THR A 236 9.79 -31.72 -13.19
N TYR A 237 10.74 -31.98 -12.32
CA TYR A 237 10.81 -31.46 -10.96
C TYR A 237 12.14 -30.73 -10.71
N PRO A 238 12.41 -29.64 -11.43
CA PRO A 238 13.65 -28.89 -11.26
C PRO A 238 13.76 -28.32 -9.84
N LEU A 239 14.96 -28.00 -9.42
CA LEU A 239 15.18 -27.27 -8.18
C LEU A 239 14.52 -25.89 -8.29
N GLY A 240 13.82 -25.46 -7.22
CA GLY A 240 12.98 -24.26 -7.20
C GLY A 240 11.51 -24.52 -7.50
N LYS A 241 11.12 -25.76 -7.82
CA LYS A 241 9.70 -26.11 -8.01
C LYS A 241 8.88 -26.14 -6.72
N TYR A 242 9.53 -26.29 -5.57
CA TYR A 242 8.92 -26.36 -4.26
C TYR A 242 9.52 -25.28 -3.35
N ILE A 243 8.70 -24.71 -2.47
CA ILE A 243 9.17 -23.68 -1.52
C ILE A 243 10.22 -24.23 -0.53
N GLU A 244 10.27 -25.55 -0.33
CA GLU A 244 11.29 -26.23 0.48
C GLU A 244 12.63 -26.45 -0.26
N ASP A 245 12.68 -26.13 -1.54
CA ASP A 245 13.94 -26.06 -2.31
C ASP A 245 14.78 -24.83 -1.94
N TYR A 246 14.20 -23.88 -1.19
CA TYR A 246 14.89 -22.67 -0.76
C TYR A 246 15.33 -22.74 0.70
N GLU A 247 16.42 -22.06 1.01
CA GLU A 247 16.94 -21.86 2.36
C GLU A 247 17.20 -20.38 2.62
N TYR A 248 16.92 -19.94 3.84
CA TYR A 248 17.35 -18.63 4.31
C TYR A 248 18.81 -18.67 4.74
N VAL A 249 19.58 -17.68 4.32
CA VAL A 249 20.98 -17.50 4.70
C VAL A 249 21.14 -16.10 5.27
N GLN A 250 21.46 -16.03 6.55
CA GLN A 250 21.65 -14.77 7.26
C GLN A 250 22.71 -13.90 6.54
N SER A 251 22.39 -12.63 6.34
CA SER A 251 23.26 -11.65 5.69
C SER A 251 23.57 -11.93 4.20
N LEU A 252 22.80 -12.78 3.53
CA LEU A 252 22.91 -12.99 2.08
C LEU A 252 22.39 -11.76 1.33
N GLY A 253 21.27 -11.19 1.77
CA GLY A 253 20.63 -10.00 1.23
C GLY A 253 20.36 -8.96 2.33
N HIS A 254 19.49 -8.02 2.04
CA HIS A 254 19.09 -6.93 2.93
C HIS A 254 18.00 -7.34 3.93
N LEU A 255 17.25 -8.42 3.61
CA LEU A 255 16.03 -8.84 4.30
C LEU A 255 16.27 -10.08 5.15
N ASP A 256 15.49 -10.21 6.22
CA ASP A 256 15.52 -11.34 7.15
C ASP A 256 14.67 -12.54 6.65
N GLU A 257 14.53 -13.56 7.49
CA GLU A 257 13.79 -14.78 7.16
C GLU A 257 12.28 -14.57 6.93
N TYR A 258 11.73 -13.42 7.32
CA TYR A 258 10.33 -13.05 7.08
C TYR A 258 10.17 -12.22 5.80
N ASN A 259 11.25 -11.95 5.08
CA ASN A 259 11.36 -11.09 3.90
C ASN A 259 11.09 -9.61 4.22
N GLY A 260 11.56 -9.16 5.36
CA GLY A 260 11.48 -7.78 5.82
C GLY A 260 12.72 -7.36 6.60
N ARG A 261 12.65 -6.18 7.19
CA ARG A 261 13.67 -5.68 8.11
C ARG A 261 13.14 -4.56 8.99
N VAL A 262 13.75 -4.35 10.15
CA VAL A 262 13.53 -3.12 10.93
C VAL A 262 14.29 -1.98 10.23
N CYS A 263 13.58 -0.94 9.79
CA CYS A 263 14.18 0.17 9.06
C CYS A 263 13.37 1.47 9.18
N VAL A 264 14.03 2.57 8.86
CA VAL A 264 13.41 3.87 8.61
C VAL A 264 12.89 3.87 7.18
N THR A 265 11.70 4.44 6.98
CA THR A 265 11.08 4.67 5.68
C THR A 265 10.53 6.09 5.60
N PRO A 266 10.14 6.61 4.43
CA PRO A 266 9.57 7.95 4.33
C PRO A 266 8.34 8.15 5.22
N GLU A 267 7.47 7.14 5.34
CA GLU A 267 6.24 7.20 6.13
C GLU A 267 6.47 6.90 7.62
N TYR A 268 7.56 6.22 7.96
CA TYR A 268 7.93 5.87 9.33
C TYR A 268 9.34 6.39 9.67
N PRO A 269 9.52 7.71 9.86
CA PRO A 269 10.83 8.31 10.10
C PRO A 269 11.45 7.92 11.45
N SER A 270 10.66 7.39 12.37
CA SER A 270 11.15 6.82 13.65
C SER A 270 11.48 5.33 13.55
N GLY A 271 11.31 4.74 12.37
CA GLY A 271 11.52 3.32 12.12
C GLY A 271 10.27 2.46 12.34
N THR A 272 10.20 1.39 11.59
CA THR A 272 9.21 0.32 11.68
C THR A 272 9.85 -0.98 11.20
N TYR A 273 9.21 -2.11 11.44
CA TYR A 273 9.47 -3.29 10.63
C TYR A 273 8.70 -3.14 9.29
N ALA A 274 9.30 -3.51 8.19
CA ALA A 274 8.71 -3.41 6.86
C ALA A 274 9.05 -4.64 6.01
N TYR A 275 8.04 -5.19 5.35
CA TYR A 275 8.21 -6.18 4.29
C TYR A 275 8.50 -5.49 2.97
N PHE A 276 9.19 -6.19 2.06
CA PHE A 276 9.46 -5.68 0.72
C PHE A 276 9.15 -6.76 -0.31
N VAL A 277 8.61 -6.36 -1.46
CA VAL A 277 8.59 -7.27 -2.60
C VAL A 277 10.01 -7.50 -3.09
N THR A 278 10.31 -8.72 -3.55
CA THR A 278 11.65 -9.09 -4.00
C THR A 278 11.64 -9.48 -5.47
N VAL A 279 12.49 -8.79 -6.23
CA VAL A 279 12.72 -9.00 -7.67
C VAL A 279 14.22 -9.03 -7.94
N ASP A 280 14.64 -9.58 -9.08
CA ASP A 280 16.04 -9.51 -9.54
C ASP A 280 16.33 -8.22 -10.34
N GLU A 281 17.48 -8.17 -10.99
CA GLU A 281 17.93 -7.02 -11.79
C GLU A 281 17.02 -6.75 -13.00
N ASP A 282 16.36 -7.78 -13.51
CA ASP A 282 15.44 -7.72 -14.64
C ASP A 282 13.97 -7.59 -14.18
N LEU A 283 13.74 -7.30 -12.90
CA LEU A 283 12.43 -7.19 -12.23
C LEU A 283 11.63 -8.51 -12.21
N VAL A 284 12.31 -9.64 -12.42
CA VAL A 284 11.70 -10.96 -12.27
C VAL A 284 11.51 -11.27 -10.79
N PRO A 285 10.32 -11.71 -10.34
CA PRO A 285 10.08 -12.02 -8.94
C PRO A 285 11.02 -13.08 -8.38
N VAL A 286 11.60 -12.82 -7.20
CA VAL A 286 12.51 -13.72 -6.48
C VAL A 286 11.89 -14.18 -5.18
N TYR A 287 11.95 -15.52 -4.92
CA TYR A 287 11.41 -16.12 -3.69
C TYR A 287 11.93 -15.42 -2.42
N PRO A 288 11.08 -15.14 -1.42
CA PRO A 288 9.68 -15.52 -1.25
C PRO A 288 8.67 -14.48 -1.79
N TYR A 289 9.08 -13.60 -2.66
CA TYR A 289 8.29 -12.63 -3.41
C TYR A 289 7.76 -11.45 -2.60
N THR A 290 7.08 -11.70 -1.47
CA THR A 290 6.41 -10.70 -0.64
C THR A 290 6.68 -10.96 0.85
N ILE A 291 5.88 -11.80 1.49
CA ILE A 291 6.02 -12.16 2.91
C ILE A 291 6.58 -13.59 2.98
N GLY A 292 7.50 -13.84 3.87
CA GLY A 292 8.13 -15.15 4.05
C GLY A 292 7.17 -16.24 4.55
N LYS A 293 7.72 -17.40 4.93
CA LYS A 293 6.95 -18.54 5.47
C LYS A 293 6.21 -18.22 6.77
N TYR A 294 6.64 -17.20 7.48
CA TYR A 294 6.06 -16.76 8.75
C TYR A 294 5.92 -15.24 8.75
N TYR A 295 4.94 -14.75 9.51
CA TYR A 295 4.89 -13.33 9.84
C TYR A 295 5.93 -12.97 10.88
N TYR A 296 6.47 -11.76 10.78
CA TYR A 296 7.32 -11.19 11.81
C TYR A 296 6.54 -10.86 13.08
N GLY A 297 5.37 -10.25 12.90
CA GLY A 297 4.55 -9.74 13.98
C GLY A 297 3.47 -10.69 14.50
N THR A 298 2.74 -10.21 15.48
CA THR A 298 1.56 -10.89 16.02
C THR A 298 0.37 -10.69 15.09
N VAL A 299 -0.23 -11.76 14.61
CA VAL A 299 -1.37 -11.72 13.69
C VAL A 299 -2.69 -11.70 14.46
N PRO A 300 -3.47 -10.61 14.39
CA PRO A 300 -4.84 -10.59 14.95
C PRO A 300 -5.75 -11.58 14.22
N THR A 301 -6.76 -12.09 14.92
CA THR A 301 -7.79 -12.95 14.31
C THR A 301 -8.72 -12.15 13.39
N GLY A 302 -9.36 -12.84 12.43
CA GLY A 302 -10.44 -12.31 11.60
C GLY A 302 -10.11 -12.15 10.13
N ASN A 303 -8.82 -12.06 9.74
CA ASN A 303 -8.44 -11.92 8.34
C ASN A 303 -8.12 -13.25 7.66
N THR A 304 -7.66 -14.25 8.39
CA THR A 304 -7.16 -15.51 7.82
C THR A 304 -8.08 -16.70 8.11
N GLY A 305 -7.94 -17.77 7.33
CA GLY A 305 -8.71 -19.00 7.48
C GLY A 305 -10.08 -18.95 6.79
N PRO A 306 -10.89 -20.01 6.93
CA PRO A 306 -12.21 -20.09 6.32
C PRO A 306 -13.12 -18.92 6.76
N GLY A 307 -13.61 -18.15 5.79
CA GLY A 307 -14.41 -16.95 6.05
C GLY A 307 -13.63 -15.75 6.57
N GLY A 308 -12.30 -15.77 6.50
CA GLY A 308 -11.44 -14.63 6.83
C GLY A 308 -11.71 -13.42 5.93
N GLY A 309 -11.29 -12.22 6.39
CA GLY A 309 -11.48 -10.99 5.63
C GLY A 309 -12.88 -10.39 5.68
N HIS A 310 -13.80 -10.92 6.49
CA HIS A 310 -15.16 -10.39 6.67
C HIS A 310 -15.38 -9.85 8.09
N ASN A 311 -14.52 -8.95 8.52
CA ASN A 311 -14.63 -8.34 9.85
C ASN A 311 -15.80 -7.37 9.91
N THR A 312 -16.38 -7.21 11.10
CA THR A 312 -17.42 -6.21 11.33
C THR A 312 -16.77 -4.88 11.71
N ILE A 313 -17.15 -3.80 11.02
CA ILE A 313 -16.77 -2.44 11.40
C ILE A 313 -17.49 -2.07 12.68
N PRO A 314 -16.78 -1.71 13.78
CA PRO A 314 -17.43 -1.35 15.03
C PRO A 314 -18.31 -0.09 14.89
N GLY A 315 -19.47 -0.08 15.57
CA GLY A 315 -20.28 1.14 15.67
C GLY A 315 -19.52 2.22 16.47
N GLY A 316 -19.09 3.27 15.83
CA GLY A 316 -18.24 4.32 16.42
C GLY A 316 -16.84 4.36 15.85
N ALA A 317 -16.50 3.48 14.91
CA ALA A 317 -15.33 3.66 14.06
C ALA A 317 -15.49 4.95 13.23
N THR A 318 -14.39 5.69 13.07
CA THR A 318 -14.37 6.90 12.26
C THR A 318 -14.11 6.51 10.80
N GLU A 319 -14.90 7.02 9.88
CA GLU A 319 -14.64 6.86 8.46
C GLU A 319 -13.49 7.79 8.04
N TYR A 320 -12.51 7.24 7.34
CA TYR A 320 -11.48 8.04 6.69
C TYR A 320 -12.04 8.61 5.39
N VAL A 321 -12.19 9.90 5.38
CA VAL A 321 -12.48 10.65 4.16
C VAL A 321 -11.13 11.19 3.67
N ASN A 322 -10.72 10.79 2.46
CA ASN A 322 -9.52 11.35 1.83
C ASN A 322 -9.81 12.81 1.46
N THR A 323 -9.83 13.64 2.47
CA THR A 323 -9.80 15.09 2.27
C THR A 323 -8.38 15.38 1.80
N THR A 324 -8.18 15.52 0.49
CA THR A 324 -6.95 16.09 -0.06
C THR A 324 -6.74 17.46 0.57
N GLY A 325 -6.11 17.46 1.72
CA GLY A 325 -5.54 18.55 2.48
C GLY A 325 -6.35 19.81 2.68
N LEU A 326 -6.57 20.09 3.96
CA LEU A 326 -7.18 21.24 4.64
C LEU A 326 -8.70 21.07 4.84
N GLU A 327 -9.06 20.79 6.11
CA GLU A 327 -10.43 20.94 6.58
C GLU A 327 -10.97 22.32 6.16
N GLU A 328 -12.14 22.31 5.52
CA GLU A 328 -12.97 23.50 5.40
C GLU A 328 -13.23 24.08 6.80
N VAL A 329 -12.46 25.07 7.19
CA VAL A 329 -12.85 25.94 8.27
C VAL A 329 -13.76 27.00 7.67
N GLY A 330 -15.04 26.68 7.57
CA GLY A 330 -16.05 27.67 7.17
C GLY A 330 -17.19 27.05 6.37
N SER A 331 -18.39 27.22 6.86
CA SER A 331 -19.66 26.86 6.25
C SER A 331 -19.90 27.63 4.94
N GLY A 332 -19.37 27.09 3.83
CA GLY A 332 -19.64 27.58 2.48
C GLY A 332 -19.00 26.60 1.49
N GLN A 333 -19.80 25.91 0.70
CA GLN A 333 -19.34 24.92 -0.28
C GLN A 333 -18.58 25.63 -1.41
N TRP A 334 -17.25 25.68 -1.32
CA TRP A 334 -16.38 26.12 -2.40
C TRP A 334 -15.99 24.89 -3.24
N ALA A 335 -16.67 24.67 -4.35
CA ALA A 335 -16.28 23.66 -5.32
C ALA A 335 -15.30 24.25 -6.34
N VAL A 336 -14.00 24.13 -6.07
CA VAL A 336 -12.92 24.49 -6.99
C VAL A 336 -12.15 23.23 -7.35
N GLY A 337 -12.18 22.85 -8.64
CA GLY A 337 -11.36 21.75 -9.16
C GLY A 337 -9.99 22.27 -9.62
N SER A 338 -8.95 21.45 -9.52
CA SER A 338 -7.62 21.72 -10.07
C SER A 338 -7.10 20.52 -10.85
N TYR A 339 -6.63 20.72 -12.09
CA TYR A 339 -6.11 19.67 -12.96
C TYR A 339 -5.11 20.21 -14.01
N PRO A 340 -4.12 19.42 -14.45
CA PRO A 340 -3.66 18.20 -13.82
C PRO A 340 -2.97 18.47 -12.48
N ASN A 341 -3.01 17.51 -11.56
CA ASN A 341 -2.27 17.52 -10.34
C ASN A 341 -1.90 16.05 -10.00
N PRO A 342 -0.62 15.64 -10.17
CA PRO A 342 0.56 16.46 -10.50
C PRO A 342 0.52 17.16 -11.86
N THR A 343 1.30 18.25 -12.01
CA THR A 343 1.41 19.04 -13.24
C THR A 343 2.85 19.16 -13.71
N ASN A 344 3.05 19.26 -15.01
CA ASN A 344 4.35 19.60 -15.63
C ASN A 344 4.57 21.13 -15.75
N GLY A 345 3.68 21.95 -15.20
CA GLY A 345 3.82 23.40 -15.18
C GLY A 345 2.53 24.20 -15.21
N ILE A 346 1.49 23.75 -15.91
CA ILE A 346 0.21 24.48 -15.97
C ILE A 346 -0.85 23.73 -15.19
N VAL A 347 -1.52 24.44 -14.26
CA VAL A 347 -2.68 23.94 -13.51
C VAL A 347 -3.90 24.74 -13.91
N ASN A 348 -4.97 24.08 -14.30
CA ASN A 348 -6.25 24.70 -14.57
C ASN A 348 -7.12 24.62 -13.32
N LEU A 349 -7.69 25.74 -12.91
CA LEU A 349 -8.68 25.86 -11.85
C LEU A 349 -10.06 25.97 -12.49
N SER A 350 -10.99 25.12 -12.08
CA SER A 350 -12.39 25.18 -12.48
C SER A 350 -13.25 25.55 -11.28
N PHE A 351 -14.17 26.49 -11.46
CA PHE A 351 -15.06 26.99 -10.42
C PHE A 351 -16.50 26.55 -10.70
N SER A 352 -17.25 26.22 -9.64
CA SER A 352 -18.68 26.01 -9.79
C SER A 352 -19.42 27.30 -10.18
N SER A 353 -20.59 27.16 -10.78
CA SER A 353 -21.38 28.31 -11.27
C SER A 353 -21.79 29.31 -10.20
N GLU A 354 -21.71 28.95 -8.92
CA GLU A 354 -21.99 29.81 -7.76
C GLU A 354 -21.02 30.99 -7.62
N PHE A 355 -19.82 30.84 -8.19
CA PHE A 355 -18.79 31.90 -8.17
C PHE A 355 -18.83 32.82 -9.39
N ALA A 356 -19.68 32.56 -10.37
CA ALA A 356 -19.75 33.34 -11.60
C ALA A 356 -19.87 34.82 -11.30
N GLY A 357 -18.89 35.63 -11.73
CA GLY A 357 -18.86 37.07 -11.57
C GLY A 357 -18.30 37.57 -10.22
N GLN A 358 -17.87 36.68 -9.32
CA GLN A 358 -17.17 37.12 -8.08
C GLN A 358 -15.71 37.45 -8.37
N GLN A 359 -15.19 38.48 -7.70
CA GLN A 359 -13.77 38.81 -7.68
C GLN A 359 -13.11 38.05 -6.55
N LEU A 360 -12.12 37.21 -6.87
CA LEU A 360 -11.39 36.36 -5.94
C LEU A 360 -9.90 36.70 -5.96
N THR A 361 -9.23 36.56 -4.83
CA THR A 361 -7.79 36.67 -4.73
C THR A 361 -7.18 35.30 -4.80
N LEU A 362 -6.33 35.03 -5.79
CA LEU A 362 -5.52 33.83 -5.93
C LEU A 362 -4.12 34.10 -5.41
N ASN A 363 -3.64 33.28 -4.47
CA ASN A 363 -2.25 33.24 -4.03
C ASN A 363 -1.66 31.86 -4.32
N VAL A 364 -0.44 31.82 -4.86
CA VAL A 364 0.36 30.58 -4.94
C VAL A 364 1.56 30.74 -4.03
N MET A 365 1.75 29.79 -3.17
CA MET A 365 2.84 29.79 -2.17
C MET A 365 3.73 28.56 -2.36
N ASP A 366 5.00 28.69 -2.05
CA ASP A 366 5.92 27.55 -1.95
C ASP A 366 5.68 26.75 -0.66
N ALA A 367 6.41 25.64 -0.49
CA ALA A 367 6.35 24.78 0.69
C ALA A 367 6.75 25.47 2.00
N LYS A 368 7.39 26.66 1.93
CA LYS A 368 7.78 27.47 3.11
C LYS A 368 6.75 28.56 3.42
N GLY A 369 5.68 28.67 2.62
CA GLY A 369 4.64 29.68 2.77
C GLY A 369 4.97 31.03 2.11
N ALA A 370 6.05 31.14 1.34
CA ALA A 370 6.35 32.35 0.58
C ALA A 370 5.40 32.50 -0.61
N VAL A 371 4.73 33.64 -0.73
CA VAL A 371 3.83 33.94 -1.85
C VAL A 371 4.65 34.19 -3.12
N LEU A 372 4.45 33.35 -4.12
CA LEU A 372 5.13 33.41 -5.41
C LEU A 372 4.30 34.13 -6.48
N ILE A 373 2.99 33.92 -6.46
CA ILE A 373 2.02 34.54 -7.37
C ILE A 373 0.87 35.07 -6.52
N GLN A 374 0.46 36.32 -6.78
CA GLN A 374 -0.75 36.91 -6.23
C GLN A 374 -1.48 37.64 -7.34
N GLN A 375 -2.73 37.31 -7.58
CA GLN A 375 -3.54 37.94 -8.60
C GLN A 375 -5.02 37.97 -8.25
N GLN A 376 -5.73 38.98 -8.78
CA GLN A 376 -7.18 39.00 -8.74
C GLN A 376 -7.70 38.20 -9.93
N ILE A 377 -8.63 37.32 -9.70
CA ILE A 377 -9.25 36.47 -10.72
C ILE A 377 -10.77 36.65 -10.70
N ALA A 378 -11.41 36.59 -11.87
CA ALA A 378 -12.83 36.38 -11.96
C ALA A 378 -13.11 34.87 -11.87
N ALA A 379 -14.16 34.48 -11.17
CA ALA A 379 -14.49 33.06 -10.96
C ALA A 379 -15.00 32.39 -12.24
N THR A 380 -14.10 32.12 -13.15
CA THR A 380 -14.24 31.27 -14.33
C THR A 380 -13.01 30.37 -14.40
N ASN A 381 -12.93 29.48 -15.36
CA ASN A 381 -11.73 28.64 -15.52
C ASN A 381 -10.47 29.51 -15.62
N GLN A 382 -9.52 29.27 -14.73
CA GLN A 382 -8.28 30.03 -14.59
C GLN A 382 -7.07 29.09 -14.72
N ALA A 383 -6.15 29.42 -15.63
CA ALA A 383 -4.86 28.73 -15.70
C ALA A 383 -3.84 29.39 -14.78
N VAL A 384 -3.11 28.60 -14.03
CA VAL A 384 -1.98 28.99 -13.20
C VAL A 384 -0.71 28.42 -13.81
N ASP A 385 0.21 29.28 -14.21
CA ASP A 385 1.49 28.85 -14.82
C ASP A 385 2.60 28.77 -13.78
N LEU A 386 3.02 27.55 -13.49
CA LEU A 386 4.14 27.22 -12.61
C LEU A 386 5.40 26.83 -13.40
N SER A 387 5.41 26.93 -14.74
CA SER A 387 6.53 26.45 -15.58
C SER A 387 7.87 27.08 -15.24
N GLY A 388 7.87 28.34 -14.77
CA GLY A 388 9.05 29.08 -14.35
C GLY A 388 9.59 28.75 -12.96
N TYR A 389 8.91 27.90 -12.20
CA TYR A 389 9.29 27.54 -10.83
C TYR A 389 9.88 26.12 -10.79
N LEU A 390 10.59 25.81 -9.70
CA LEU A 390 11.22 24.49 -9.50
C LEU A 390 10.15 23.41 -9.31
N ASP A 391 10.54 22.16 -9.54
CA ASP A 391 9.69 21.01 -9.20
C ASP A 391 9.54 20.93 -7.67
N GLY A 392 8.33 20.58 -7.23
CA GLY A 392 8.02 20.58 -5.80
C GLY A 392 6.55 20.81 -5.48
N MET A 393 6.28 21.00 -4.20
CA MET A 393 4.94 21.25 -3.67
C MET A 393 4.65 22.75 -3.62
N TYR A 394 3.46 23.10 -4.10
CA TYR A 394 2.89 24.46 -4.04
C TYR A 394 1.53 24.43 -3.36
N LEU A 395 1.17 25.52 -2.69
CA LEU A 395 -0.15 25.72 -2.12
C LEU A 395 -0.85 26.85 -2.89
N ILE A 396 -2.01 26.54 -3.47
CA ILE A 396 -2.92 27.53 -4.04
C ILE A 396 -3.94 27.89 -2.97
N ASN A 397 -4.06 29.18 -2.66
CA ASN A 397 -5.10 29.72 -1.79
C ASN A 397 -5.97 30.69 -2.62
N ILE A 398 -7.28 30.54 -2.56
CA ILE A 398 -8.26 31.39 -3.21
C ILE A 398 -9.18 31.98 -2.14
N ALA A 399 -9.35 33.29 -2.09
CA ALA A 399 -10.12 33.97 -1.06
C ALA A 399 -11.10 34.99 -1.68
N ASP A 400 -12.29 35.14 -1.09
CA ASP A 400 -13.33 36.08 -1.53
C ASP A 400 -13.23 37.47 -0.89
N GLY A 401 -12.27 37.70 -0.02
CA GLY A 401 -12.11 38.95 0.74
C GLY A 401 -13.17 39.16 1.83
N LYS A 402 -14.10 38.23 2.04
CA LYS A 402 -15.16 38.27 3.05
C LYS A 402 -14.93 37.26 4.19
N GLY A 403 -13.82 36.52 4.13
CA GLY A 403 -13.40 35.54 5.13
C GLY A 403 -13.55 34.10 4.71
N ALA A 404 -14.12 33.80 3.55
CA ALA A 404 -14.11 32.47 2.99
C ALA A 404 -12.87 32.26 2.11
N SER A 405 -12.23 31.10 2.22
CA SER A 405 -11.07 30.72 1.40
C SER A 405 -11.07 29.24 1.06
N PHE A 406 -10.47 28.93 -0.08
CA PHE A 406 -10.17 27.58 -0.54
C PHE A 406 -8.66 27.40 -0.64
N ASN A 407 -8.17 26.23 -0.26
CA ASN A 407 -6.76 25.90 -0.34
C ASN A 407 -6.58 24.55 -1.06
N GLN A 408 -5.62 24.51 -1.99
CA GLN A 408 -5.31 23.31 -2.77
C GLN A 408 -3.80 23.10 -2.85
N ARG A 409 -3.36 21.88 -2.57
CA ARG A 409 -1.98 21.47 -2.79
C ARG A 409 -1.80 21.06 -4.25
N ILE A 410 -0.74 21.56 -4.87
CA ILE A 410 -0.32 21.20 -6.23
C ILE A 410 1.08 20.60 -6.16
N ILE A 411 1.28 19.50 -6.84
CA ILE A 411 2.59 18.89 -7.07
C ILE A 411 3.01 19.21 -8.49
N LYS A 412 4.16 19.88 -8.63
CA LYS A 412 4.81 20.07 -9.92
C LYS A 412 5.96 19.09 -10.05
N ASN A 413 5.95 18.34 -11.10
CA ASN A 413 7.05 17.45 -11.51
C ASN A 413 7.19 17.53 -13.04
N ARG A 414 8.38 17.20 -13.52
CA ARG A 414 8.65 17.15 -14.97
C ARG A 414 8.02 15.93 -15.60
#